data_b0468b9a5133e5cfb4860ebadff9ce2c
#
_entry.id   b0468b9a5133e5cfb4860ebadff9ce2c
#
_cell.length_a   1.000
_cell.length_b   1.000
_cell.length_c   1.000
_cell.angle_alpha   90.00
_cell.angle_beta   90.00
_cell.angle_gamma   90.00
#
_symmetry.space_group_name_H-M   'P 1'
#
loop_
_entity.id
_entity.type
_entity.pdbx_description
1 polymer ?
#
loop_
_entity_poly.entity_id
_entity_poly.type
_entity_poly.pdbx_seq_one_letter_code
_entity_poly.pdbx_strand_id
1 'polypeptide(L)'
;MAAAPWSSLFAHDRPALIGVLHLPPLPGSPRWQGDFEAVRRFALADAAAYLAGGADGLVVENFGDAPFFASAVPPHTVAAMARIAAEVVEAAAGIPVGINVLRNDAQAAMGIAAASGASF
;
A
#
# COMPACT_ATOMS: atom_id res chain seq x y z
N MET A 1 0.21 22.99 -0.17
CA MET A 1 -1.15 22.54 0.16
C MET A 1 -1.10 21.83 1.51
N ALA A 2 -1.91 22.25 2.47
CA ALA A 2 -1.97 21.56 3.75
C ALA A 2 -2.56 20.17 3.56
N ALA A 3 -1.97 19.15 4.18
CA ALA A 3 -2.54 17.82 4.20
C ALA A 3 -3.91 17.88 4.89
N ALA A 4 -4.88 17.17 4.35
CA ALA A 4 -6.18 17.05 5.00
C ALA A 4 -5.97 16.43 6.40
N PRO A 5 -6.63 16.96 7.45
CA PRO A 5 -6.51 16.35 8.77
C PRO A 5 -7.05 14.93 8.73
N TRP A 6 -6.49 14.04 9.58
CA TRP A 6 -6.90 12.64 9.64
C TRP A 6 -8.42 12.46 9.76
N SER A 7 -9.07 13.33 10.52
CA SER A 7 -10.53 13.33 10.69
C SER A 7 -11.31 13.61 9.41
N SER A 8 -10.70 14.18 8.38
CA SER A 8 -11.37 14.42 7.10
C SER A 8 -11.30 13.24 6.15
N LEU A 9 -10.41 12.25 6.44
CA LEU A 9 -10.33 11.03 5.64
C LEU A 9 -11.45 10.04 5.98
N PHE A 10 -11.92 10.06 7.22
CA PHE A 10 -12.92 9.11 7.73
C PHE A 10 -14.13 9.85 8.29
N ALA A 11 -15.23 9.78 7.59
CA ALA A 11 -16.45 10.59 7.88
C ALA A 11 -17.36 9.96 8.96
N HIS A 12 -16.78 9.51 10.08
CA HIS A 12 -17.56 8.94 11.19
C HIS A 12 -16.83 9.11 12.53
N ASP A 13 -17.57 9.00 13.64
CA ASP A 13 -17.06 9.23 14.99
C ASP A 13 -16.45 7.98 15.66
N ARG A 14 -16.55 6.82 15.05
CA ARG A 14 -15.91 5.59 15.54
C ARG A 14 -14.47 5.49 15.05
N PRO A 15 -13.62 4.67 15.70
CA PRO A 15 -12.28 4.38 15.19
C PRO A 15 -12.34 3.78 13.77
N ALA A 16 -11.44 4.23 12.89
CA ALA A 16 -11.33 3.69 11.55
C ALA A 16 -10.72 2.28 11.57
N LEU A 17 -11.34 1.36 10.86
CA LEU A 17 -10.80 0.02 10.62
C LEU A 17 -9.98 0.03 9.32
N ILE A 18 -8.67 -0.18 9.45
CA ILE A 18 -7.75 -0.14 8.31
C ILE A 18 -7.20 -1.53 8.04
N GLY A 19 -7.41 -2.03 6.83
CA GLY A 19 -6.87 -3.30 6.36
C GLY A 19 -5.47 -3.10 5.77
N VAL A 20 -4.50 -3.90 6.23
CA VAL A 20 -3.13 -3.84 5.70
C VAL A 20 -2.94 -4.94 4.67
N LEU A 21 -2.63 -4.55 3.43
CA LEU A 21 -2.30 -5.45 2.35
C LEU A 21 -0.81 -5.82 2.46
N HIS A 22 -0.52 -6.97 3.02
CA HIS A 22 0.83 -7.50 3.13
C HIS A 22 1.23 -8.12 1.79
N LEU A 23 1.89 -7.33 0.94
CA LEU A 23 2.29 -7.82 -0.38
C LEU A 23 3.21 -9.03 -0.28
N PRO A 24 3.03 -10.04 -1.16
CA PRO A 24 4.04 -11.08 -1.36
C PRO A 24 5.38 -10.47 -1.75
N PRO A 25 6.48 -11.25 -1.67
CA PRO A 25 7.81 -10.75 -2.03
C PRO A 25 7.81 -10.08 -3.41
N LEU A 26 8.41 -8.89 -3.48
CA LEU A 26 8.50 -8.08 -4.70
C LEU A 26 9.80 -8.35 -5.46
N PRO A 27 9.91 -7.93 -6.74
CA PRO A 27 11.14 -8.07 -7.51
C PRO A 27 12.36 -7.54 -6.75
N GLY A 28 13.44 -8.33 -6.73
CA GLY A 28 14.68 -8.00 -6.05
C GLY A 28 14.75 -8.38 -4.58
N SER A 29 13.64 -8.79 -3.96
CA SER A 29 13.66 -9.31 -2.59
C SER A 29 14.16 -10.76 -2.53
N PRO A 30 14.69 -11.23 -1.38
CA PRO A 30 15.26 -12.57 -1.27
C PRO A 30 14.32 -13.71 -1.62
N ARG A 31 13.01 -13.54 -1.39
CA ARG A 31 11.99 -14.56 -1.64
C ARG A 31 11.14 -14.31 -2.88
N TRP A 32 11.59 -13.43 -3.77
CA TRP A 32 10.90 -13.16 -5.03
C TRP A 32 10.65 -14.42 -5.85
N GLN A 33 9.41 -14.64 -6.29
CA GLN A 33 8.98 -15.85 -6.99
C GLN A 33 8.97 -15.72 -8.53
N GLY A 34 9.31 -14.55 -9.06
CA GLY A 34 9.39 -14.31 -10.49
C GLY A 34 8.06 -14.04 -11.21
N ASP A 35 6.95 -13.96 -10.49
CA ASP A 35 5.62 -13.72 -11.07
C ASP A 35 4.98 -12.47 -10.47
N PHE A 36 5.18 -11.32 -11.12
CA PHE A 36 4.59 -10.05 -10.68
C PHE A 36 3.08 -10.03 -10.80
N GLU A 37 2.53 -10.73 -11.80
CA GLU A 37 1.09 -10.82 -11.99
C GLU A 37 0.40 -11.56 -10.84
N ALA A 38 1.05 -12.58 -10.27
CA ALA A 38 0.56 -13.25 -9.07
C ALA A 38 0.51 -12.31 -7.86
N VAL A 39 1.54 -11.48 -7.67
CA VAL A 39 1.56 -10.46 -6.61
C VAL A 39 0.42 -9.47 -6.79
N ARG A 40 0.24 -8.99 -8.00
CA ARG A 40 -0.83 -8.05 -8.36
C ARG A 40 -2.22 -8.64 -8.06
N ARG A 41 -2.48 -9.87 -8.52
CA ARG A 41 -3.76 -10.57 -8.25
C ARG A 41 -4.01 -10.75 -6.76
N PHE A 42 -2.96 -11.12 -6.00
CA PHE A 42 -3.06 -11.26 -4.55
C PHE A 42 -3.47 -9.94 -3.90
N ALA A 43 -2.82 -8.84 -4.23
CA ALA A 43 -3.11 -7.52 -3.66
C ALA A 43 -4.55 -7.08 -3.93
N LEU A 44 -5.03 -7.25 -5.17
CA LEU A 44 -6.39 -6.87 -5.54
C LEU A 44 -7.45 -7.76 -4.88
N ALA A 45 -7.20 -9.06 -4.76
CA ALA A 45 -8.10 -9.97 -4.07
C ALA A 45 -8.20 -9.65 -2.57
N ASP A 46 -7.07 -9.34 -1.94
CA ASP A 46 -7.01 -8.98 -0.53
C ASP A 46 -7.70 -7.63 -0.27
N ALA A 47 -7.48 -6.65 -1.14
CA ALA A 47 -8.20 -5.37 -1.10
C ALA A 47 -9.71 -5.58 -1.20
N ALA A 48 -10.17 -6.38 -2.15
CA ALA A 48 -11.59 -6.69 -2.32
C ALA A 48 -12.19 -7.35 -1.08
N ALA A 49 -11.46 -8.24 -0.42
CA ALA A 49 -11.91 -8.90 0.80
C ALA A 49 -12.06 -7.92 1.97
N TYR A 50 -11.08 -7.03 2.18
CA TYR A 50 -11.18 -5.99 3.19
C TYR A 50 -12.35 -5.04 2.95
N LEU A 51 -12.53 -4.60 1.70
CA LEU A 51 -13.63 -3.70 1.33
C LEU A 51 -14.99 -4.36 1.53
N ALA A 52 -15.14 -5.62 1.12
CA ALA A 52 -16.36 -6.39 1.35
C ALA A 52 -16.66 -6.59 2.84
N GLY A 53 -15.64 -6.66 3.68
CA GLY A 53 -15.75 -6.76 5.13
C GLY A 53 -16.02 -5.43 5.83
N GLY A 54 -16.05 -4.31 5.11
CA GLY A 54 -16.37 -2.99 5.66
C GLY A 54 -15.17 -2.22 6.21
N ALA A 55 -13.95 -2.48 5.73
CA ALA A 55 -12.79 -1.67 6.08
C ALA A 55 -12.99 -0.22 5.65
N ASP A 56 -12.57 0.72 6.49
CA ASP A 56 -12.68 2.16 6.25
C ASP A 56 -11.50 2.70 5.44
N GLY A 57 -10.39 2.00 5.45
CA GLY A 57 -9.19 2.34 4.70
C GLY A 57 -8.32 1.12 4.47
N LEU A 58 -7.35 1.26 3.56
CA LEU A 58 -6.38 0.22 3.24
C LEU A 58 -4.96 0.79 3.37
N VAL A 59 -3.99 -0.07 3.64
CA VAL A 59 -2.56 0.27 3.56
C VAL A 59 -1.86 -0.77 2.68
N VAL A 60 -1.10 -0.33 1.70
CA VAL A 60 -0.22 -1.19 0.89
C VAL A 60 1.15 -1.24 1.54
N GLU A 61 1.62 -2.45 1.88
CA GLU A 61 2.86 -2.66 2.63
C GLU A 61 3.71 -3.77 2.02
N ASN A 62 5.02 -3.54 1.87
CA ASN A 62 5.97 -4.52 1.32
C ASN A 62 6.41 -5.59 2.34
N PHE A 63 5.48 -6.16 3.07
CA PHE A 63 5.76 -7.10 4.16
C PHE A 63 6.52 -8.36 3.72
N GLY A 64 6.32 -8.83 2.50
CA GLY A 64 6.99 -10.00 1.96
C GLY A 64 8.47 -9.81 1.63
N ASP A 65 8.97 -8.58 1.65
CA ASP A 65 10.34 -8.25 1.28
C ASP A 65 11.39 -8.51 2.38
N ALA A 66 10.99 -9.13 3.49
CA ALA A 66 11.93 -9.42 4.59
C ALA A 66 13.14 -10.24 4.10
N PRO A 67 14.36 -9.95 4.63
CA PRO A 67 14.70 -8.90 5.58
C PRO A 67 14.69 -7.50 4.95
N PHE A 68 14.17 -6.52 5.69
CA PHE A 68 13.98 -5.18 5.17
C PHE A 68 15.27 -4.34 5.20
N PHE A 69 15.41 -3.42 4.24
CA PHE A 69 16.41 -2.36 4.33
C PHE A 69 16.14 -1.45 5.53
N ALA A 70 17.19 -0.98 6.17
CA ALA A 70 17.06 -0.16 7.37
C ALA A 70 16.48 1.24 7.09
N SER A 71 16.71 1.77 5.90
CA SER A 71 16.30 3.11 5.50
C SER A 71 15.75 3.12 4.07
N ALA A 72 16.57 3.40 3.06
CA ALA A 72 16.14 3.50 1.68
C ALA A 72 15.98 2.13 1.01
N VAL A 73 14.85 1.92 0.33
CA VAL A 73 14.63 0.75 -0.52
C VAL A 73 15.17 0.97 -1.93
N PRO A 74 15.48 -0.10 -2.68
CA PRO A 74 15.91 0.03 -4.07
C PRO A 74 14.80 0.61 -4.99
N PRO A 75 15.17 1.21 -6.14
CA PRO A 75 14.20 1.76 -7.09
C PRO A 75 13.16 0.75 -7.58
N HIS A 76 13.53 -0.51 -7.75
CA HIS A 76 12.60 -1.55 -8.20
C HIS A 76 11.49 -1.84 -7.16
N THR A 77 11.75 -1.68 -5.87
CA THR A 77 10.72 -1.76 -4.83
C THR A 77 9.72 -0.62 -4.97
N VAL A 78 10.22 0.61 -5.14
CA VAL A 78 9.36 1.80 -5.34
C VAL A 78 8.49 1.63 -6.58
N ALA A 79 9.08 1.19 -7.71
CA ALA A 79 8.35 0.98 -8.96
C ALA A 79 7.26 -0.09 -8.83
N ALA A 80 7.57 -1.22 -8.20
CA ALA A 80 6.62 -2.30 -7.99
C ALA A 80 5.45 -1.87 -7.09
N MET A 81 5.75 -1.22 -5.96
CA MET A 81 4.72 -0.73 -5.04
C MET A 81 3.86 0.35 -5.67
N ALA A 82 4.44 1.29 -6.42
CA ALA A 82 3.68 2.35 -7.08
C ALA A 82 2.66 1.78 -8.07
N ARG A 83 3.06 0.78 -8.84
CA ARG A 83 2.17 0.11 -9.79
C ARG A 83 1.00 -0.58 -9.09
N ILE A 84 1.27 -1.34 -8.03
CA ILE A 84 0.22 -2.03 -7.26
C ILE A 84 -0.67 -1.02 -6.54
N ALA A 85 -0.07 -0.01 -5.90
CA ALA A 85 -0.82 1.01 -5.17
C ALA A 85 -1.82 1.76 -6.06
N ALA A 86 -1.44 2.09 -7.29
CA ALA A 86 -2.33 2.75 -8.24
C ALA A 86 -3.59 1.91 -8.54
N GLU A 87 -3.42 0.60 -8.72
CA GLU A 87 -4.55 -0.31 -8.95
C GLU A 87 -5.41 -0.49 -7.70
N VAL A 88 -4.79 -0.55 -6.52
CA VAL A 88 -5.52 -0.62 -5.25
C VAL A 88 -6.33 0.65 -5.01
N VAL A 89 -5.76 1.82 -5.27
CA VAL A 89 -6.47 3.10 -5.16
C VAL A 89 -7.70 3.14 -6.08
N GLU A 90 -7.54 2.68 -7.31
CA GLU A 90 -8.65 2.58 -8.26
C GLU A 90 -9.74 1.62 -7.77
N ALA A 91 -9.35 0.43 -7.33
CA ALA A 91 -10.27 -0.57 -6.80
C ALA A 91 -10.96 -0.13 -5.52
N ALA A 92 -10.32 0.69 -4.70
CA ALA A 92 -10.87 1.20 -3.45
C ALA A 92 -12.00 2.22 -3.66
N ALA A 93 -12.14 2.79 -4.85
CA ALA A 93 -13.27 3.63 -5.27
C ALA A 93 -13.60 4.76 -4.27
N GLY A 94 -12.60 5.51 -3.83
CA GLY A 94 -12.73 6.62 -2.89
C GLY A 94 -12.44 6.28 -1.42
N ILE A 95 -12.33 5.01 -1.06
CA ILE A 95 -11.85 4.61 0.27
C ILE A 95 -10.37 5.01 0.39
N PRO A 96 -9.96 5.66 1.49
CA PRO A 96 -8.57 6.10 1.67
C PRO A 96 -7.57 4.94 1.61
N VAL A 97 -6.47 5.14 0.90
CA VAL A 97 -5.37 4.18 0.80
C VAL A 97 -4.09 4.83 1.30
N GLY A 98 -3.40 4.14 2.18
CA GLY A 98 -2.09 4.53 2.71
C GLY A 98 -0.96 3.67 2.15
N ILE A 99 0.26 4.14 2.31
CA ILE A 99 1.48 3.45 1.88
C ILE A 99 2.42 3.29 3.06
N ASN A 100 2.91 2.07 3.28
CA ASN A 100 3.96 1.80 4.24
C ASN A 100 5.13 1.07 3.56
N VAL A 101 6.30 1.68 3.56
CA VAL A 101 7.51 1.11 2.95
C VAL A 101 8.47 0.69 4.05
N LEU A 102 8.48 -0.61 4.31
CA LEU A 102 9.28 -1.20 5.34
C LEU A 102 10.77 -1.20 4.96
N ARG A 103 11.60 -0.93 5.95
CA ARG A 103 11.07 -0.74 7.32
C ARG A 103 10.96 0.73 7.74
N ASN A 104 11.58 1.68 7.01
CA ASN A 104 11.63 3.09 7.45
C ASN A 104 11.89 4.06 6.30
N ASP A 105 11.32 3.81 5.12
CA ASP A 105 11.50 4.67 3.95
C ASP A 105 10.28 5.55 3.71
N ALA A 106 10.16 6.60 4.51
CA ALA A 106 9.08 7.57 4.37
C ALA A 106 9.16 8.36 3.04
N GLN A 107 10.36 8.59 2.52
CA GLN A 107 10.53 9.30 1.25
C GLN A 107 9.96 8.47 0.09
N ALA A 108 10.27 7.17 0.04
CA ALA A 108 9.68 6.28 -0.95
C ALA A 108 8.15 6.20 -0.79
N ALA A 109 7.66 6.09 0.45
CA ALA A 109 6.22 6.03 0.71
C ALA A 109 5.49 7.28 0.18
N MET A 110 6.04 8.46 0.42
CA MET A 110 5.47 9.72 -0.09
C MET A 110 5.52 9.80 -1.62
N GLY A 111 6.60 9.32 -2.24
CA GLY A 111 6.71 9.25 -3.70
C GLY A 111 5.68 8.31 -4.31
N ILE A 112 5.48 7.15 -3.72
CA ILE A 112 4.48 6.17 -4.16
C ILE A 112 3.06 6.77 -3.99
N ALA A 113 2.78 7.40 -2.85
CA ALA A 113 1.48 8.02 -2.61
C ALA A 113 1.19 9.12 -3.64
N ALA A 114 2.16 9.99 -3.92
CA ALA A 114 2.01 11.04 -4.93
C ALA A 114 1.72 10.49 -6.33
N ALA A 115 2.36 9.39 -6.72
CA ALA A 115 2.19 8.80 -8.04
C ALA A 115 0.91 7.97 -8.16
N SER A 116 0.46 7.34 -7.08
CA SER A 116 -0.68 6.41 -7.08
C SER A 116 -2.02 7.06 -6.73
N GLY A 117 -2.01 8.25 -6.14
CA GLY A 117 -3.20 8.88 -5.60
C GLY A 117 -3.59 8.39 -4.19
N ALA A 118 -2.69 7.71 -3.49
CA ALA A 118 -2.90 7.34 -2.09
C ALA A 118 -3.00 8.59 -1.19
N SER A 119 -3.68 8.45 -0.05
CA SER A 119 -4.09 9.58 0.80
C SER A 119 -3.21 9.78 2.02
N PHE A 120 -2.49 8.75 2.46
CA PHE A 120 -1.66 8.81 3.68
C PHE A 120 -0.54 7.78 3.67
#